data_dac3a4bdc839309bc76c6d4f1e48af33
#
_entry.id   dac3a4bdc839309bc76c6d4f1e48af33
#
_cell.length_a   1.000
_cell.length_b   1.000
_cell.length_c   1.000
_cell.angle_alpha   90.00
_cell.angle_beta   90.00
_cell.angle_gamma   90.00
#
_symmetry.space_group_name_H-M   'P 1'
#
loop_
_entity.id
_entity.type
_entity.pdbx_description
1 polymer ?
#
loop_
_entity_poly.entity_id
_entity_poly.type
_entity_poly.pdbx_seq_one_letter_code
_entity_poly.pdbx_strand_id
1 'polypeptide(L)'
;GNSQGGFKEYWDLIRKYPKYQGGFIWDFVDQSVRWTGKNGKMIYAYGGDFNKFDASDNNFCDNGLISPDRVPNPHMYEVGYYYQDIWTTPGDLSKGEIKVYNENFFRDLSAYYLEWEMLKGGKVVRSGRVDDLKVAPQQTSTIRLDLGETCQCTEWLLNVSYKLKNREGLLPAGHTVAKDQLTLNPYKAPSMDLKNVETTNIETKAPAVQDNDANYLIVEGCGFRTEFNRENGYLIKYGVNGQDMIKEGEALTPNFWRAPTDNDFGAGLQKKYAAWKNPEMKLTSLNQRMENKQVIVEAVYDMPTVSAKLNLTYVINNKGAIKVTQKMT
;
A
#
# COMPACT_ATOMS: atom_id res chain seq x y z
N GLY A 1 -7.20 1.35 17.73
CA GLY A 1 -8.59 1.46 17.39
C GLY A 1 -8.86 1.71 15.91
N ASN A 2 -10.12 1.82 15.58
CA ASN A 2 -10.59 1.89 14.18
C ASN A 2 -10.31 3.24 13.49
N SER A 3 -9.85 4.25 14.23
CA SER A 3 -9.75 5.64 13.73
C SER A 3 -8.46 5.95 13.00
N GLN A 4 -7.49 5.06 12.95
CA GLN A 4 -6.16 5.34 12.37
C GLN A 4 -6.22 5.62 10.87
N GLY A 5 -7.08 4.94 10.12
CA GLY A 5 -7.24 5.17 8.71
C GLY A 5 -7.79 6.56 8.33
N GLY A 6 -8.46 7.25 9.27
CA GLY A 6 -8.99 8.60 9.08
C GLY A 6 -8.27 9.66 9.91
N PHE A 7 -7.05 9.40 10.39
CA PHE A 7 -6.36 10.30 11.31
C PHE A 7 -6.01 11.65 10.68
N LYS A 8 -5.63 11.63 9.41
CA LYS A 8 -5.41 12.84 8.61
C LYS A 8 -6.63 13.76 8.61
N GLU A 9 -7.81 13.20 8.34
CA GLU A 9 -9.07 13.95 8.23
C GLU A 9 -9.45 14.62 9.56
N TYR A 10 -9.18 13.98 10.69
CA TYR A 10 -9.35 14.61 12.00
C TYR A 10 -8.46 15.84 12.16
N TRP A 11 -7.18 15.72 11.84
CA TRP A 11 -6.22 16.82 11.99
C TRP A 11 -6.44 17.93 10.97
N ASP A 12 -6.83 17.60 9.75
CA ASP A 12 -7.22 18.61 8.76
C ASP A 12 -8.40 19.45 9.25
N LEU A 13 -9.40 18.81 9.89
CA LEU A 13 -10.56 19.50 10.46
C LEU A 13 -10.19 20.33 11.70
N ILE A 14 -9.31 19.81 12.57
CA ILE A 14 -8.83 20.54 13.75
C ILE A 14 -8.10 21.81 13.32
N ARG A 15 -7.21 21.73 12.34
CA ARG A 15 -6.49 22.90 11.79
C ARG A 15 -7.41 23.86 11.05
N LYS A 16 -8.47 23.37 10.42
CA LYS A 16 -9.40 24.19 9.64
C LYS A 16 -10.40 24.97 10.50
N TYR A 17 -10.88 24.38 11.59
CA TYR A 17 -11.97 24.95 12.39
C TYR A 17 -11.49 25.35 13.79
N PRO A 18 -11.38 26.66 14.12
CA PRO A 18 -10.88 27.10 15.44
C PRO A 18 -11.65 26.58 16.64
N LYS A 19 -12.91 26.14 16.45
CA LYS A 19 -13.73 25.55 17.51
C LYS A 19 -13.41 24.09 17.78
N TYR A 20 -12.72 23.41 16.86
CA TYR A 20 -12.32 22.03 16.99
C TYR A 20 -10.87 21.96 17.50
N GLN A 21 -10.73 21.86 18.80
CA GLN A 21 -9.45 22.08 19.48
C GLN A 21 -8.59 20.83 19.67
N GLY A 22 -9.03 19.68 19.18
CA GLY A 22 -8.25 18.45 19.26
C GLY A 22 -9.09 17.22 19.58
N GLY A 23 -8.41 16.14 19.98
CA GLY A 23 -8.98 14.86 20.36
C GLY A 23 -8.01 14.05 21.19
N PHE A 24 -8.50 12.98 21.77
CA PHE A 24 -7.70 12.05 22.56
C PHE A 24 -7.68 10.69 21.90
N ILE A 25 -6.50 10.09 21.79
CA ILE A 25 -6.34 8.74 21.27
C ILE A 25 -6.45 7.77 22.45
N TRP A 26 -7.30 6.79 22.34
CA TRP A 26 -7.35 5.65 23.26
C TRP A 26 -6.61 4.47 22.63
N ASP A 27 -5.39 4.07 23.14
CA ASP A 27 -4.68 4.83 24.14
C ASP A 27 -3.17 4.85 23.84
N PHE A 28 -2.31 5.23 24.77
CA PHE A 28 -0.89 5.39 24.53
C PHE A 28 -0.12 4.07 24.63
N VAL A 29 -0.37 3.26 25.67
CA VAL A 29 0.32 1.99 25.91
C VAL A 29 -0.69 0.87 25.87
N ASP A 30 -0.39 -0.22 25.19
CA ASP A 30 -1.19 -1.44 25.21
C ASP A 30 -1.51 -1.86 26.66
N GLN A 31 -2.81 -2.17 26.96
CA GLN A 31 -3.30 -2.47 28.29
C GLN A 31 -3.03 -3.92 28.69
N SER A 32 -1.82 -4.39 28.53
CA SER A 32 -1.43 -5.75 28.91
C SER A 32 -0.09 -5.76 29.61
N VAL A 33 0.20 -6.85 30.30
CA VAL A 33 1.45 -7.04 31.04
C VAL A 33 2.09 -8.38 30.70
N ARG A 34 3.40 -8.46 30.79
CA ARG A 34 4.12 -9.72 30.59
C ARG A 34 3.71 -10.73 31.67
N TRP A 35 3.34 -11.91 31.21
CA TRP A 35 2.87 -13.00 32.06
C TRP A 35 3.33 -14.35 31.49
N THR A 36 3.52 -15.33 32.37
CA THR A 36 3.77 -16.71 31.94
C THR A 36 2.43 -17.43 31.81
N GLY A 37 2.06 -17.75 30.59
CA GLY A 37 0.82 -18.49 30.31
C GLY A 37 0.85 -19.93 30.81
N LYS A 38 -0.30 -20.59 30.79
CA LYS A 38 -0.46 -21.99 31.28
C LYS A 38 0.42 -23.01 30.55
N ASN A 39 0.87 -22.70 29.35
CA ASN A 39 1.77 -23.52 28.54
C ASN A 39 3.26 -23.21 28.77
N GLY A 40 3.59 -22.39 29.79
CA GLY A 40 4.94 -21.95 30.12
C GLY A 40 5.52 -20.89 29.16
N LYS A 41 4.75 -20.42 28.17
CA LYS A 41 5.20 -19.38 27.25
C LYS A 41 4.86 -17.99 27.78
N MET A 42 5.74 -17.03 27.48
CA MET A 42 5.47 -15.62 27.75
C MET A 42 4.33 -15.14 26.86
N ILE A 43 3.36 -14.46 27.44
CA ILE A 43 2.24 -13.78 26.79
C ILE A 43 2.14 -12.34 27.32
N TYR A 44 1.45 -11.49 26.61
CA TYR A 44 0.93 -10.24 27.12
C TYR A 44 -0.49 -10.50 27.61
N ALA A 45 -0.66 -10.54 28.93
CA ALA A 45 -1.90 -10.94 29.58
C ALA A 45 -2.78 -9.74 29.90
N TYR A 46 -4.08 -9.93 29.75
CA TYR A 46 -5.12 -8.95 30.04
C TYR A 46 -6.37 -9.63 30.58
N GLY A 47 -7.00 -9.03 31.59
CA GLY A 47 -8.34 -9.41 32.06
C GLY A 47 -8.50 -10.91 32.34
N GLY A 48 -9.29 -11.60 31.50
CA GLY A 48 -9.60 -13.02 31.63
C GLY A 48 -8.42 -14.00 31.56
N ASP A 49 -7.23 -13.54 31.16
CA ASP A 49 -6.01 -14.36 31.18
C ASP A 49 -5.56 -14.64 32.64
N PHE A 50 -5.83 -13.73 33.56
CA PHE A 50 -5.47 -13.88 34.95
C PHE A 50 -6.43 -14.79 35.71
N ASN A 51 -7.72 -14.60 35.48
CA ASN A 51 -8.77 -15.39 36.13
C ASN A 51 -10.10 -15.26 35.35
N LYS A 52 -11.09 -16.09 35.71
CA LYS A 52 -12.41 -16.11 35.09
C LYS A 52 -13.48 -15.29 35.82
N PHE A 53 -13.14 -14.60 36.87
CA PHE A 53 -14.10 -13.92 37.77
C PHE A 53 -14.13 -12.41 37.50
N ASP A 54 -12.97 -11.83 37.18
CA ASP A 54 -12.86 -10.41 36.88
C ASP A 54 -13.39 -10.06 35.50
N ALA A 55 -13.82 -8.82 35.32
CA ALA A 55 -14.31 -8.31 34.03
C ALA A 55 -13.24 -8.38 32.99
N SER A 56 -13.64 -8.70 31.77
CA SER A 56 -12.77 -8.72 30.59
C SER A 56 -13.56 -8.32 29.36
N ASP A 57 -13.01 -7.42 28.56
CA ASP A 57 -13.56 -7.03 27.26
C ASP A 57 -13.10 -7.95 26.10
N ASN A 58 -12.67 -9.18 26.44
CA ASN A 58 -12.21 -10.20 25.51
C ASN A 58 -11.05 -9.69 24.62
N ASN A 59 -11.31 -9.47 23.34
CA ASN A 59 -10.32 -8.99 22.38
C ASN A 59 -10.24 -7.45 22.30
N PHE A 60 -11.03 -6.71 23.07
CA PHE A 60 -10.91 -5.25 23.15
C PHE A 60 -9.82 -4.87 24.14
N CYS A 61 -8.60 -5.15 23.79
CA CYS A 61 -7.38 -4.86 24.53
C CYS A 61 -6.27 -4.49 23.53
N ASP A 62 -5.11 -4.10 24.05
CA ASP A 62 -3.92 -3.77 23.25
C ASP A 62 -4.21 -2.70 22.16
N ASN A 63 -4.86 -1.60 22.58
CA ASN A 63 -5.25 -0.48 21.74
C ASN A 63 -4.19 0.63 21.70
N GLY A 64 -3.01 0.39 22.26
CA GLY A 64 -1.97 1.38 22.44
C GLY A 64 -1.23 1.77 21.16
N LEU A 65 -0.67 2.98 21.19
CA LEU A 65 0.27 3.44 20.18
C LEU A 65 1.64 2.76 20.32
N ILE A 66 1.95 2.28 21.51
CA ILE A 66 3.16 1.50 21.81
C ILE A 66 2.80 0.20 22.53
N SER A 67 3.64 -0.83 22.34
CA SER A 67 3.48 -2.12 22.99
C SER A 67 3.68 -2.03 24.52
N PRO A 68 3.33 -3.09 25.29
CA PRO A 68 3.61 -3.14 26.73
C PRO A 68 5.11 -2.98 27.04
N ASP A 69 5.99 -3.37 26.12
CA ASP A 69 7.44 -3.23 26.21
C ASP A 69 7.96 -1.84 25.80
N ARG A 70 7.07 -0.91 25.53
CA ARG A 70 7.38 0.46 25.10
C ARG A 70 8.01 0.54 23.70
N VAL A 71 7.76 -0.46 22.86
CA VAL A 71 8.14 -0.45 21.45
C VAL A 71 7.03 0.20 20.63
N PRO A 72 7.32 1.20 19.78
CA PRO A 72 6.32 1.83 18.93
C PRO A 72 5.64 0.83 18.00
N ASN A 73 4.31 0.82 18.01
CA ASN A 73 3.50 0.14 17.00
C ASN A 73 3.55 0.93 15.67
N PRO A 74 3.32 0.29 14.50
CA PRO A 74 3.41 0.98 13.21
C PRO A 74 2.60 2.28 13.11
N HIS A 75 1.43 2.32 13.69
CA HIS A 75 0.55 3.50 13.67
C HIS A 75 1.04 4.67 14.56
N MET A 76 1.97 4.45 15.47
CA MET A 76 2.60 5.53 16.24
C MET A 76 3.34 6.51 15.33
N TYR A 77 3.92 6.03 14.23
CA TYR A 77 4.62 6.89 13.25
C TYR A 77 3.66 7.81 12.48
N GLU A 78 2.45 7.34 12.20
CA GLU A 78 1.38 8.16 11.61
C GLU A 78 0.95 9.28 12.57
N VAL A 79 0.75 8.95 13.84
CA VAL A 79 0.44 9.95 14.87
C VAL A 79 1.57 10.98 14.98
N GLY A 80 2.81 10.53 15.06
CA GLY A 80 3.99 11.42 15.11
C GLY A 80 4.06 12.37 13.93
N TYR A 81 3.68 11.92 12.73
CA TYR A 81 3.65 12.76 11.54
C TYR A 81 2.60 13.88 11.65
N TYR A 82 1.35 13.56 12.07
CA TYR A 82 0.31 14.59 12.17
C TYR A 82 0.44 15.48 13.41
N TYR A 83 1.24 15.10 14.41
CA TYR A 83 1.51 15.88 15.63
C TYR A 83 2.73 16.80 15.49
N GLN A 84 3.42 16.77 14.34
CA GLN A 84 4.56 17.66 14.12
C GLN A 84 4.12 19.12 13.96
N ASP A 85 5.00 20.04 14.35
CA ASP A 85 4.75 21.48 14.30
C ASP A 85 5.53 22.21 13.18
N ILE A 86 6.18 21.46 12.29
CA ILE A 86 6.91 22.02 11.14
C ILE A 86 6.47 21.28 9.89
N TRP A 87 6.03 22.04 8.89
CA TRP A 87 5.47 21.49 7.66
C TRP A 87 6.21 21.99 6.44
N THR A 88 6.48 21.10 5.51
CA THR A 88 7.12 21.44 4.25
C THR A 88 6.16 21.22 3.09
N THR A 89 6.00 22.23 2.27
CA THR A 89 5.22 22.16 1.04
C THR A 89 6.06 22.60 -0.17
N PRO A 90 5.71 22.18 -1.39
CA PRO A 90 6.42 22.60 -2.58
C PRO A 90 6.39 24.13 -2.76
N GLY A 91 7.56 24.72 -3.04
CA GLY A 91 7.71 26.04 -3.62
C GLY A 91 7.92 25.91 -5.14
N ASP A 92 8.83 26.70 -5.71
CA ASP A 92 9.32 26.47 -7.07
C ASP A 92 10.43 25.41 -7.04
N LEU A 93 10.01 24.15 -7.12
CA LEU A 93 10.92 23.00 -7.05
C LEU A 93 11.95 22.99 -8.20
N SER A 94 11.67 23.65 -9.34
CA SER A 94 12.64 23.79 -10.44
C SER A 94 13.83 24.66 -10.05
N LYS A 95 13.65 25.54 -9.08
CA LYS A 95 14.70 26.36 -8.48
C LYS A 95 15.23 25.81 -7.15
N GLY A 96 14.78 24.63 -6.75
CA GLY A 96 15.10 24.04 -5.46
C GLY A 96 14.40 24.71 -4.28
N GLU A 97 13.31 25.45 -4.51
CA GLU A 97 12.61 26.17 -3.45
C GLU A 97 11.54 25.30 -2.79
N ILE A 98 11.56 25.26 -1.46
CA ILE A 98 10.54 24.67 -0.60
C ILE A 98 9.96 25.76 0.31
N LYS A 99 8.73 25.58 0.75
CA LYS A 99 8.06 26.43 1.73
C LYS A 99 8.01 25.70 3.06
N VAL A 100 8.55 26.32 4.10
CA VAL A 100 8.57 25.79 5.47
C VAL A 100 7.62 26.62 6.32
N TYR A 101 6.58 25.99 6.84
CA TYR A 101 5.62 26.57 7.76
C TYR A 101 5.95 26.13 9.19
N ASN A 102 6.10 27.10 10.08
CA ASN A 102 6.27 26.90 11.51
C ASN A 102 4.91 26.99 12.22
N GLU A 103 4.35 25.84 12.60
CA GLU A 103 3.06 25.75 13.30
C GLU A 103 3.18 26.03 14.81
N ASN A 104 4.42 26.15 15.36
CA ASN A 104 4.60 26.56 16.77
C ASN A 104 4.02 27.95 17.01
N PHE A 105 3.46 28.17 18.21
CA PHE A 105 2.91 29.46 18.62
C PHE A 105 3.95 30.41 19.24
N PHE A 106 4.99 29.88 19.89
CA PHE A 106 5.86 30.68 20.77
C PHE A 106 7.34 30.52 20.48
N ARG A 107 7.74 29.66 19.56
CA ARG A 107 9.17 29.48 19.23
C ARG A 107 9.41 29.55 17.74
N ASP A 108 10.51 30.15 17.35
CA ASP A 108 11.02 30.10 15.99
C ASP A 108 11.76 28.78 15.70
N LEU A 109 12.22 28.61 14.47
CA LEU A 109 12.93 27.40 14.08
C LEU A 109 14.45 27.44 14.27
N SER A 110 14.99 28.46 14.95
CA SER A 110 16.45 28.61 15.15
C SER A 110 17.11 27.50 15.94
N ALA A 111 16.34 26.80 16.79
CA ALA A 111 16.78 25.62 17.56
C ALA A 111 16.96 24.36 16.72
N TYR A 112 16.51 24.37 15.49
CA TYR A 112 16.54 23.23 14.58
C TYR A 112 17.49 23.47 13.40
N TYR A 113 17.87 22.37 12.73
CA TYR A 113 18.45 22.37 11.41
C TYR A 113 17.63 21.46 10.49
N LEU A 114 17.67 21.73 9.20
CA LEU A 114 17.02 20.92 8.18
C LEU A 114 18.08 20.06 7.50
N GLU A 115 17.87 18.76 7.47
CA GLU A 115 18.56 17.83 6.57
C GLU A 115 17.64 17.45 5.43
N TRP A 116 18.20 17.30 4.25
CA TRP A 116 17.46 16.87 3.10
C TRP A 116 18.20 15.81 2.29
N GLU A 117 17.45 14.93 1.66
CA GLU A 117 17.94 13.85 0.81
C GLU A 117 17.13 13.81 -0.47
N MET A 118 17.79 13.83 -1.61
CA MET A 118 17.17 13.63 -2.90
C MET A 118 17.31 12.17 -3.33
N LEU A 119 16.19 11.54 -3.66
CA LEU A 119 16.12 10.15 -4.03
C LEU A 119 15.76 10.00 -5.50
N LYS A 120 16.48 9.09 -6.18
CA LYS A 120 16.19 8.65 -7.54
C LYS A 120 15.84 7.16 -7.52
N GLY A 121 14.60 6.81 -7.87
CA GLY A 121 14.14 5.42 -7.81
C GLY A 121 14.37 4.79 -6.42
N GLY A 122 14.10 5.53 -5.35
CA GLY A 122 14.25 5.08 -3.97
C GLY A 122 15.67 5.10 -3.39
N LYS A 123 16.71 5.50 -4.17
CA LYS A 123 18.11 5.57 -3.70
C LYS A 123 18.53 7.02 -3.52
N VAL A 124 19.16 7.33 -2.37
CA VAL A 124 19.72 8.66 -2.11
C VAL A 124 20.85 8.93 -3.10
N VAL A 125 20.76 10.04 -3.82
CA VAL A 125 21.76 10.47 -4.81
C VAL A 125 22.41 11.82 -4.46
N ARG A 126 21.76 12.62 -3.63
CA ARG A 126 22.27 13.90 -3.13
C ARG A 126 21.65 14.19 -1.78
N SER A 127 22.40 14.89 -0.93
CA SER A 127 21.93 15.31 0.38
C SER A 127 22.58 16.64 0.76
N GLY A 128 22.00 17.30 1.74
CA GLY A 128 22.55 18.54 2.27
C GLY A 128 21.89 18.93 3.58
N ARG A 129 22.34 20.07 4.12
CA ARG A 129 21.90 20.59 5.40
C ARG A 129 21.76 22.12 5.36
N VAL A 130 20.76 22.63 6.07
CA VAL A 130 20.54 24.05 6.30
C VAL A 130 20.50 24.30 7.81
N ASP A 131 21.49 25.04 8.33
CA ASP A 131 21.62 25.29 9.76
C ASP A 131 20.86 26.54 10.22
N ASP A 132 20.66 27.53 9.36
CA ASP A 132 20.03 28.79 9.70
C ASP A 132 18.56 28.80 9.27
N LEU A 133 17.70 28.35 10.17
CA LEU A 133 16.24 28.33 9.98
C LEU A 133 15.59 29.48 10.72
N LYS A 134 15.40 30.61 10.03
CA LYS A 134 14.76 31.82 10.59
C LYS A 134 13.29 31.90 10.19
N VAL A 135 12.47 31.00 10.77
CA VAL A 135 11.03 30.99 10.54
C VAL A 135 10.32 31.29 11.85
N ALA A 136 9.73 32.47 11.93
CA ALA A 136 9.00 32.91 13.11
C ALA A 136 7.74 32.03 13.37
N PRO A 137 7.23 32.06 14.61
CA PRO A 137 5.97 31.33 14.93
C PRO A 137 4.83 31.71 13.99
N GLN A 138 4.06 30.72 13.57
CA GLN A 138 2.88 30.87 12.68
C GLN A 138 3.20 31.52 11.32
N GLN A 139 4.47 31.46 10.88
CA GLN A 139 4.91 32.05 9.62
C GLN A 139 5.45 30.98 8.65
N THR A 140 5.44 31.32 7.38
CA THR A 140 6.01 30.51 6.30
C THR A 140 7.22 31.24 5.71
N SER A 141 8.32 30.54 5.51
CA SER A 141 9.49 31.03 4.79
C SER A 141 9.85 30.14 3.61
N THR A 142 10.37 30.73 2.55
CA THR A 142 10.91 29.98 1.41
C THR A 142 12.40 29.70 1.69
N ILE A 143 12.77 28.43 1.58
CA ILE A 143 14.15 27.96 1.71
C ILE A 143 14.59 27.38 0.37
N ARG A 144 15.79 27.76 -0.07
CA ARG A 144 16.37 27.24 -1.30
C ARG A 144 17.39 26.15 -0.99
N LEU A 145 17.19 24.99 -1.62
CA LEU A 145 18.06 23.83 -1.53
C LEU A 145 18.84 23.67 -2.84
N ASP A 146 20.08 23.24 -2.78
CA ASP A 146 20.88 22.94 -3.97
C ASP A 146 20.60 21.52 -4.47
N LEU A 147 19.43 21.33 -5.08
CA LEU A 147 18.98 20.01 -5.55
C LEU A 147 19.72 19.53 -6.81
N GLY A 148 20.28 20.44 -7.62
CA GLY A 148 20.85 20.12 -8.92
C GLY A 148 19.76 19.76 -9.95
N GLU A 149 20.17 19.12 -11.05
CA GLU A 149 19.27 18.76 -12.14
C GLU A 149 18.58 17.41 -11.90
N THR A 150 17.32 17.33 -12.28
CA THR A 150 16.54 16.09 -12.27
C THR A 150 16.17 15.69 -13.70
N CYS A 151 16.17 14.39 -14.02
CA CYS A 151 15.63 13.90 -15.28
C CYS A 151 14.19 13.42 -15.11
N GLN A 152 13.39 13.55 -16.17
CA GLN A 152 12.01 13.04 -16.17
C GLN A 152 11.91 11.53 -16.47
N CYS A 153 13.04 10.82 -16.44
CA CYS A 153 13.14 9.41 -16.83
C CYS A 153 12.74 8.43 -15.72
N THR A 154 12.63 8.87 -14.47
CA THR A 154 12.29 8.04 -13.31
C THR A 154 11.68 8.90 -12.21
N GLU A 155 11.20 8.26 -11.14
CA GLU A 155 10.74 8.94 -9.94
C GLU A 155 11.89 9.66 -9.22
N TRP A 156 11.60 10.89 -8.78
CA TRP A 156 12.47 11.66 -7.92
C TRP A 156 11.68 12.20 -6.72
N LEU A 157 12.20 11.94 -5.54
CA LEU A 157 11.61 12.38 -4.27
C LEU A 157 12.62 13.22 -3.51
N LEU A 158 12.12 14.11 -2.68
CA LEU A 158 12.89 14.92 -1.73
C LEU A 158 12.38 14.62 -0.32
N ASN A 159 13.20 13.98 0.49
CA ASN A 159 12.96 13.87 1.92
C ASN A 159 13.54 15.10 2.62
N VAL A 160 12.81 15.63 3.59
CA VAL A 160 13.27 16.68 4.49
C VAL A 160 13.04 16.25 5.92
N SER A 161 13.96 16.59 6.81
CA SER A 161 13.91 16.27 8.23
C SER A 161 14.40 17.44 9.06
N TYR A 162 13.63 17.83 10.06
CA TYR A 162 14.00 18.89 11.01
C TYR A 162 14.50 18.24 12.29
N LYS A 163 15.70 18.63 12.72
CA LYS A 163 16.39 18.00 13.84
C LYS A 163 16.85 19.02 14.86
N LEU A 164 16.85 18.63 16.13
CA LEU A 164 17.34 19.46 17.23
C LEU A 164 18.84 19.73 17.09
N LYS A 165 19.27 20.99 17.19
CA LYS A 165 20.69 21.36 17.29
C LYS A 165 21.31 20.91 18.60
N ASN A 166 20.59 21.07 19.69
CA ASN A 166 21.02 20.76 21.05
C ASN A 166 20.02 19.79 21.71
N ARG A 167 20.45 19.15 22.79
CA ARG A 167 19.55 18.34 23.63
C ARG A 167 18.46 19.21 24.23
N GLU A 168 17.22 18.74 24.19
CA GLU A 168 16.06 19.35 24.85
C GLU A 168 15.33 18.33 25.73
N GLY A 169 15.40 18.47 27.04
CA GLY A 169 14.82 17.52 27.98
C GLY A 169 15.36 16.10 27.77
N LEU A 170 14.48 15.17 27.44
CA LEU A 170 14.83 13.76 27.15
C LEU A 170 15.29 13.53 25.70
N LEU A 171 15.06 14.49 24.81
CA LEU A 171 15.39 14.35 23.40
C LEU A 171 16.85 14.73 23.15
N PRO A 172 17.66 13.84 22.56
CA PRO A 172 19.07 14.15 22.27
C PRO A 172 19.21 15.14 21.13
N ALA A 173 20.37 15.78 21.02
CA ALA A 173 20.75 16.51 19.80
C ALA A 173 20.66 15.58 18.59
N GLY A 174 20.22 16.10 17.44
CA GLY A 174 19.98 15.32 16.23
C GLY A 174 18.64 14.57 16.20
N HIS A 175 17.84 14.62 17.27
CA HIS A 175 16.51 14.02 17.25
C HIS A 175 15.61 14.68 16.20
N THR A 176 14.97 13.86 15.36
CA THR A 176 14.04 14.34 14.32
C THR A 176 12.69 14.68 14.93
N VAL A 177 12.29 15.96 14.83
CA VAL A 177 11.02 16.47 15.37
C VAL A 177 9.93 16.59 14.29
N ALA A 178 10.31 16.73 13.02
CA ALA A 178 9.38 16.78 11.90
C ALA A 178 10.04 16.26 10.62
N LYS A 179 9.25 15.79 9.69
CA LYS A 179 9.71 15.27 8.39
C LYS A 179 8.60 15.35 7.34
N ASP A 180 9.02 15.58 6.10
CA ASP A 180 8.13 15.56 4.94
C ASP A 180 8.82 14.90 3.76
N GLN A 181 8.03 14.43 2.81
CA GLN A 181 8.50 13.95 1.52
C GLN A 181 7.77 14.68 0.40
N LEU A 182 8.53 15.32 -0.49
CA LEU A 182 8.00 16.01 -1.67
C LEU A 182 8.32 15.22 -2.93
N THR A 183 7.39 15.22 -3.88
CA THR A 183 7.60 14.62 -5.19
C THR A 183 8.20 15.67 -6.13
N LEU A 184 9.45 15.46 -6.55
CA LEU A 184 10.13 16.29 -7.56
C LEU A 184 9.73 15.86 -8.97
N ASN A 185 9.67 14.55 -9.22
CA ASN A 185 9.14 13.95 -10.44
C ASN A 185 8.39 12.67 -10.08
N PRO A 186 7.11 12.56 -10.42
CA PRO A 186 6.30 11.40 -10.05
C PRO A 186 6.73 10.13 -10.80
N TYR A 187 6.53 8.98 -10.16
CA TYR A 187 6.60 7.71 -10.85
C TYR A 187 5.57 7.67 -11.99
N LYS A 188 6.04 7.33 -13.17
CA LYS A 188 5.16 7.06 -14.30
C LYS A 188 5.06 5.54 -14.47
N ALA A 189 3.92 4.99 -14.13
CA ALA A 189 3.67 3.59 -14.39
C ALA A 189 3.84 3.30 -15.90
N PRO A 190 4.47 2.18 -16.29
CA PRO A 190 4.49 1.77 -17.67
C PRO A 190 3.05 1.62 -18.17
N SER A 191 2.80 2.03 -19.40
CA SER A 191 1.48 1.83 -20.01
C SER A 191 1.17 0.35 -20.04
N MET A 192 0.05 -0.04 -19.41
CA MET A 192 -0.50 -1.39 -19.47
C MET A 192 -1.38 -1.57 -20.74
N ASP A 193 -1.34 -0.62 -21.66
CA ASP A 193 -2.03 -0.74 -22.96
C ASP A 193 -1.28 -1.74 -23.83
N LEU A 194 -1.84 -2.95 -23.94
CA LEU A 194 -1.31 -4.03 -24.77
C LEU A 194 -1.24 -3.66 -26.26
N LYS A 195 -1.91 -2.58 -26.71
CA LYS A 195 -1.88 -2.11 -28.11
C LYS A 195 -0.56 -1.44 -28.50
N ASN A 196 0.19 -0.90 -27.53
CA ASN A 196 1.35 -0.05 -27.78
C ASN A 196 2.70 -0.75 -27.64
N VAL A 197 2.75 -2.06 -27.72
CA VAL A 197 4.04 -2.76 -27.84
C VAL A 197 4.47 -2.76 -29.31
N GLU A 198 4.73 -1.57 -29.86
CA GLU A 198 5.45 -1.44 -31.13
C GLU A 198 6.89 -1.86 -30.89
N THR A 199 7.23 -3.02 -31.39
CA THR A 199 8.63 -3.44 -31.52
C THR A 199 9.15 -2.93 -32.84
N THR A 200 10.14 -2.06 -32.79
CA THR A 200 10.99 -1.76 -33.91
C THR A 200 11.52 -3.06 -34.53
N ASN A 201 11.13 -3.32 -35.77
CA ASN A 201 11.79 -4.17 -36.78
C ASN A 201 11.75 -5.72 -36.68
N ILE A 202 10.83 -6.33 -35.94
CA ILE A 202 10.50 -7.74 -36.17
C ILE A 202 8.97 -7.84 -36.30
N GLU A 203 8.46 -8.32 -37.44
CA GLU A 203 7.07 -8.77 -37.55
C GLU A 203 6.83 -9.92 -36.58
N THR A 204 6.45 -9.60 -35.35
CA THR A 204 6.07 -10.61 -34.37
C THR A 204 4.73 -11.20 -34.82
N LYS A 205 4.74 -12.49 -35.13
CA LYS A 205 3.53 -13.24 -35.47
C LYS A 205 2.56 -13.13 -34.26
N ALA A 206 1.26 -13.15 -34.59
CA ALA A 206 0.23 -13.33 -33.57
C ALA A 206 0.50 -14.63 -32.79
N PRO A 207 0.08 -14.73 -31.52
CA PRO A 207 0.16 -15.99 -30.79
C PRO A 207 -0.59 -17.11 -31.54
N ALA A 208 -0.06 -18.31 -31.46
CA ALA A 208 -0.75 -19.50 -31.97
C ALA A 208 -1.74 -20.00 -30.92
N VAL A 209 -2.89 -20.51 -31.39
CA VAL A 209 -3.90 -21.15 -30.55
C VAL A 209 -3.97 -22.62 -30.92
N GLN A 210 -3.82 -23.50 -29.92
CA GLN A 210 -4.07 -24.92 -30.05
C GLN A 210 -5.39 -25.24 -29.34
N ASP A 211 -6.44 -25.46 -30.11
CA ASP A 211 -7.82 -25.64 -29.66
C ASP A 211 -8.35 -27.09 -29.88
N ASN A 212 -7.47 -27.99 -30.27
CA ASN A 212 -7.78 -29.40 -30.56
C ASN A 212 -7.47 -30.35 -29.40
N ASP A 213 -6.88 -29.88 -28.33
CA ASP A 213 -6.68 -30.67 -27.11
C ASP A 213 -7.99 -30.76 -26.32
N ALA A 214 -8.32 -31.99 -25.85
CA ALA A 214 -9.58 -32.24 -25.13
C ALA A 214 -9.61 -31.60 -23.74
N ASN A 215 -8.44 -31.41 -23.10
CA ASN A 215 -8.32 -30.97 -21.72
C ASN A 215 -7.91 -29.51 -21.59
N TYR A 216 -7.17 -28.99 -22.58
CA TYR A 216 -6.54 -27.66 -22.49
C TYR A 216 -6.78 -26.82 -23.72
N LEU A 217 -7.03 -25.54 -23.52
CA LEU A 217 -6.90 -24.50 -24.51
C LEU A 217 -5.52 -23.86 -24.33
N ILE A 218 -4.67 -23.94 -25.37
CA ILE A 218 -3.29 -23.52 -25.28
C ILE A 218 -3.10 -22.28 -26.16
N VAL A 219 -2.44 -21.26 -25.62
CA VAL A 219 -1.99 -20.08 -26.38
C VAL A 219 -0.48 -19.93 -26.19
N GLU A 220 0.25 -19.90 -27.32
CA GLU A 220 1.70 -19.84 -27.29
C GLU A 220 2.25 -18.88 -28.33
N GLY A 221 3.44 -18.37 -28.04
CA GLY A 221 4.17 -17.44 -28.91
C GLY A 221 5.66 -17.48 -28.65
N CYS A 222 6.39 -16.50 -29.20
CA CYS A 222 7.83 -16.43 -28.99
C CYS A 222 8.16 -16.23 -27.50
N GLY A 223 8.67 -17.30 -26.87
CA GLY A 223 9.13 -17.27 -25.49
C GLY A 223 8.01 -17.38 -24.44
N PHE A 224 6.78 -17.69 -24.79
CA PHE A 224 5.72 -17.90 -23.81
C PHE A 224 4.76 -19.03 -24.19
N ARG A 225 4.13 -19.60 -23.17
CA ARG A 225 3.06 -20.60 -23.30
C ARG A 225 2.07 -20.44 -22.14
N THR A 226 0.79 -20.45 -22.45
CA THR A 226 -0.31 -20.43 -21.48
C THR A 226 -1.23 -21.62 -21.73
N GLU A 227 -1.78 -22.20 -20.64
CA GLU A 227 -2.74 -23.29 -20.74
C GLU A 227 -3.94 -22.98 -19.85
N PHE A 228 -5.14 -23.10 -20.44
CA PHE A 228 -6.42 -22.97 -19.76
C PHE A 228 -7.07 -24.36 -19.66
N ASN A 229 -7.46 -24.74 -18.46
CA ASN A 229 -8.18 -26.01 -18.24
C ASN A 229 -9.61 -25.88 -18.77
N ARG A 230 -10.05 -26.79 -19.63
CA ARG A 230 -11.38 -26.73 -20.25
C ARG A 230 -12.52 -27.11 -19.30
N GLU A 231 -12.23 -27.86 -18.25
CA GLU A 231 -13.24 -28.27 -17.27
C GLU A 231 -13.69 -27.10 -16.40
N ASN A 232 -12.73 -26.25 -15.98
CA ASN A 232 -13.00 -25.15 -15.04
C ASN A 232 -12.69 -23.74 -15.58
N GLY A 233 -12.09 -23.61 -16.77
CA GLY A 233 -11.80 -22.33 -17.43
C GLY A 233 -10.62 -21.55 -16.83
N TYR A 234 -9.90 -22.10 -15.87
CA TYR A 234 -8.81 -21.39 -15.21
C TYR A 234 -7.50 -21.45 -15.97
N LEU A 235 -6.71 -20.38 -15.89
CA LEU A 235 -5.33 -20.35 -16.34
C LEU A 235 -4.49 -21.16 -15.36
N ILE A 236 -3.99 -22.33 -15.79
CA ILE A 236 -3.24 -23.29 -14.98
C ILE A 236 -1.74 -23.25 -15.26
N LYS A 237 -1.34 -22.68 -16.40
CA LYS A 237 0.05 -22.54 -16.76
C LYS A 237 0.31 -21.18 -17.42
N TYR A 238 1.37 -20.52 -16.99
CA TYR A 238 1.89 -19.33 -17.61
C TYR A 238 3.42 -19.38 -17.55
N GLY A 239 4.03 -19.85 -18.64
CA GLY A 239 5.46 -19.97 -18.80
C GLY A 239 6.02 -18.83 -19.67
N VAL A 240 7.11 -18.20 -19.24
CA VAL A 240 7.81 -17.14 -19.96
C VAL A 240 9.32 -17.45 -19.95
N ASN A 241 9.93 -17.53 -21.13
CA ASN A 241 11.36 -17.83 -21.29
C ASN A 241 11.82 -19.09 -20.51
N GLY A 242 10.99 -20.12 -20.48
CA GLY A 242 11.28 -21.38 -19.80
C GLY A 242 11.04 -21.36 -18.28
N GLN A 243 10.53 -20.26 -17.72
CA GLN A 243 10.18 -20.16 -16.31
C GLN A 243 8.65 -20.15 -16.16
N ASP A 244 8.11 -21.09 -15.39
CA ASP A 244 6.70 -21.12 -15.05
C ASP A 244 6.40 -20.13 -13.90
N MET A 245 5.35 -19.31 -14.11
CA MET A 245 4.89 -18.30 -13.15
C MET A 245 3.76 -18.82 -12.26
N ILE A 246 3.12 -19.92 -12.63
CA ILE A 246 2.11 -20.61 -11.85
C ILE A 246 2.72 -21.93 -11.40
N LYS A 247 2.68 -22.20 -10.11
CA LYS A 247 3.20 -23.45 -9.54
C LYS A 247 2.39 -24.63 -10.07
N GLU A 248 3.05 -25.74 -10.35
CA GLU A 248 2.41 -27.00 -10.77
C GLU A 248 1.30 -27.42 -9.80
N GLY A 249 0.13 -27.75 -10.33
CA GLY A 249 -1.07 -28.10 -9.57
C GLY A 249 -1.89 -26.89 -9.06
N GLU A 250 -1.42 -25.67 -9.28
CA GLU A 250 -2.13 -24.43 -8.92
C GLU A 250 -2.76 -23.78 -10.16
N ALA A 251 -3.60 -22.76 -9.95
CA ALA A 251 -4.24 -21.99 -11.01
C ALA A 251 -4.45 -20.53 -10.60
N LEU A 252 -4.56 -19.65 -11.59
CA LEU A 252 -5.04 -18.29 -11.34
C LEU A 252 -6.55 -18.31 -11.16
N THR A 253 -6.99 -18.24 -9.92
CA THR A 253 -8.41 -18.30 -9.54
C THR A 253 -8.91 -16.98 -8.97
N PRO A 254 -10.19 -16.61 -9.20
CA PRO A 254 -10.81 -15.49 -8.53
C PRO A 254 -10.88 -15.69 -7.01
N ASN A 255 -10.64 -14.65 -6.26
CA ASN A 255 -10.77 -14.65 -4.80
C ASN A 255 -11.72 -13.53 -4.36
N PHE A 256 -12.74 -13.90 -3.57
CA PHE A 256 -13.76 -12.97 -3.04
C PHE A 256 -13.72 -12.88 -1.52
N TRP A 257 -12.69 -13.42 -0.89
CA TRP A 257 -12.58 -13.48 0.55
C TRP A 257 -11.25 -12.94 1.05
N ARG A 258 -11.26 -12.28 2.19
CA ARG A 258 -10.08 -11.92 2.96
C ARG A 258 -10.17 -12.49 4.38
N ALA A 259 -9.07 -12.54 5.10
CA ALA A 259 -9.10 -12.87 6.52
C ALA A 259 -9.98 -11.83 7.26
N PRO A 260 -11.00 -12.29 8.02
CA PRO A 260 -11.84 -11.39 8.80
C PRO A 260 -11.03 -10.65 9.86
N THR A 261 -11.33 -9.37 10.04
CA THR A 261 -10.83 -8.56 11.15
C THR A 261 -11.79 -8.68 12.36
N ASP A 262 -11.37 -8.16 13.52
CA ASP A 262 -12.24 -8.12 14.71
C ASP A 262 -13.54 -7.35 14.45
N ASN A 263 -13.48 -6.29 13.64
CA ASN A 263 -14.67 -5.56 13.22
C ASN A 263 -15.63 -6.42 12.38
N ASP A 264 -15.09 -7.25 11.50
CA ASP A 264 -15.90 -8.18 10.72
C ASP A 264 -16.57 -9.22 11.65
N PHE A 265 -15.83 -9.74 12.64
CA PHE A 265 -16.38 -10.65 13.64
C PHE A 265 -17.46 -9.98 14.49
N GLY A 266 -17.21 -8.76 14.98
CA GLY A 266 -18.19 -7.99 15.76
C GLY A 266 -19.48 -7.69 14.99
N ALA A 267 -19.37 -7.42 13.70
CA ALA A 267 -20.51 -7.18 12.80
C ALA A 267 -21.13 -8.48 12.25
N GLY A 268 -20.56 -9.66 12.56
CA GLY A 268 -21.03 -10.96 12.06
C GLY A 268 -20.85 -11.19 10.56
N LEU A 269 -19.97 -10.41 9.89
CA LEU A 269 -19.81 -10.43 8.43
C LEU A 269 -19.32 -11.78 7.93
N GLN A 270 -18.46 -12.46 8.65
CA GLN A 270 -17.96 -13.81 8.35
C GLN A 270 -19.07 -14.87 8.30
N LYS A 271 -20.17 -14.64 9.00
CA LYS A 271 -21.38 -15.48 8.94
C LYS A 271 -22.31 -15.02 7.83
N LYS A 272 -22.60 -13.72 7.79
CA LYS A 272 -23.52 -13.11 6.81
C LYS A 272 -23.09 -13.33 5.37
N TYR A 273 -21.79 -13.26 5.10
CA TYR A 273 -21.21 -13.41 3.76
C TYR A 273 -20.41 -14.69 3.58
N ALA A 274 -20.68 -15.73 4.38
CA ALA A 274 -19.96 -17.01 4.33
C ALA A 274 -19.92 -17.66 2.94
N ALA A 275 -20.99 -17.49 2.14
CA ALA A 275 -21.09 -18.00 0.77
C ALA A 275 -20.00 -17.44 -0.16
N TRP A 276 -19.48 -16.24 0.12
CA TRP A 276 -18.40 -15.62 -0.67
C TRP A 276 -17.00 -16.18 -0.36
N LYS A 277 -16.85 -16.98 0.70
CA LYS A 277 -15.57 -17.60 1.03
C LYS A 277 -15.15 -18.64 -0.02
N ASN A 278 -16.10 -19.46 -0.44
CA ASN A 278 -15.91 -20.46 -1.49
C ASN A 278 -17.20 -20.54 -2.33
N PRO A 279 -17.45 -19.55 -3.17
CA PRO A 279 -18.64 -19.57 -4.01
C PRO A 279 -18.52 -20.68 -5.04
N GLU A 280 -19.62 -21.37 -5.32
CA GLU A 280 -19.67 -22.35 -6.39
C GLU A 280 -19.45 -21.65 -7.73
N MET A 281 -18.47 -22.12 -8.50
CA MET A 281 -18.10 -21.56 -9.80
C MET A 281 -18.38 -22.59 -10.88
N LYS A 282 -19.49 -22.45 -11.61
CA LYS A 282 -19.86 -23.34 -12.72
C LYS A 282 -19.45 -22.70 -14.04
N LEU A 283 -18.46 -23.26 -14.70
CA LEU A 283 -18.09 -22.81 -16.04
C LEU A 283 -19.25 -23.06 -17.01
N THR A 284 -19.75 -22.03 -17.66
CA THR A 284 -20.82 -22.10 -18.66
C THR A 284 -20.30 -22.02 -20.08
N SER A 285 -19.18 -21.33 -20.30
CA SER A 285 -18.50 -21.31 -21.58
C SER A 285 -17.03 -20.94 -21.44
N LEU A 286 -16.19 -21.52 -22.29
CA LEU A 286 -14.79 -21.12 -22.51
C LEU A 286 -14.62 -20.94 -24.01
N ASN A 287 -14.45 -19.70 -24.45
CA ASN A 287 -14.32 -19.33 -25.85
C ASN A 287 -13.00 -18.60 -26.11
N GLN A 288 -12.51 -18.68 -27.33
CA GLN A 288 -11.36 -17.92 -27.77
C GLN A 288 -11.65 -17.22 -29.09
N ARG A 289 -11.00 -16.10 -29.33
CA ARG A 289 -10.96 -15.40 -30.63
C ARG A 289 -9.65 -14.65 -30.80
N MET A 290 -9.33 -14.39 -32.06
CA MET A 290 -8.19 -13.52 -32.39
C MET A 290 -8.68 -12.14 -32.83
N GLU A 291 -8.11 -11.10 -32.25
CA GLU A 291 -8.42 -9.72 -32.57
C GLU A 291 -7.15 -8.87 -32.50
N ASN A 292 -6.83 -8.10 -33.54
CA ASN A 292 -5.67 -7.21 -33.59
C ASN A 292 -4.33 -7.86 -33.20
N LYS A 293 -4.05 -9.06 -33.71
CA LYS A 293 -2.86 -9.87 -33.38
C LYS A 293 -2.78 -10.26 -31.88
N GLN A 294 -3.87 -10.23 -31.16
CA GLN A 294 -4.01 -10.69 -29.77
C GLN A 294 -4.98 -11.87 -29.72
N VAL A 295 -4.76 -12.77 -28.78
CA VAL A 295 -5.72 -13.83 -28.48
C VAL A 295 -6.54 -13.39 -27.27
N ILE A 296 -7.85 -13.46 -27.39
CA ILE A 296 -8.79 -13.18 -26.32
C ILE A 296 -9.42 -14.50 -25.90
N VAL A 297 -9.25 -14.87 -24.64
CA VAL A 297 -9.89 -16.02 -24.01
C VAL A 297 -10.94 -15.50 -23.04
N GLU A 298 -12.17 -16.01 -23.16
CA GLU A 298 -13.30 -15.63 -22.29
C GLU A 298 -13.87 -16.85 -21.60
N ALA A 299 -13.85 -16.84 -20.27
CA ALA A 299 -14.48 -17.85 -19.42
C ALA A 299 -15.65 -17.21 -18.67
N VAL A 300 -16.84 -17.80 -18.84
CA VAL A 300 -18.07 -17.33 -18.18
C VAL A 300 -18.52 -18.34 -17.15
N TYR A 301 -18.81 -17.85 -15.95
CA TYR A 301 -19.23 -18.68 -14.83
C TYR A 301 -20.58 -18.25 -14.31
N ASP A 302 -21.39 -19.24 -13.96
CA ASP A 302 -22.56 -19.08 -13.11
C ASP A 302 -22.17 -19.33 -11.65
N MET A 303 -22.61 -18.45 -10.74
CA MET A 303 -22.28 -18.51 -9.32
C MET A 303 -23.56 -18.61 -8.48
N PRO A 304 -24.22 -19.79 -8.48
CA PRO A 304 -25.58 -19.92 -7.91
C PRO A 304 -25.65 -19.65 -6.42
N THR A 305 -24.60 -19.97 -5.66
CA THR A 305 -24.57 -19.77 -4.20
C THR A 305 -24.62 -18.31 -3.77
N VAL A 306 -24.26 -17.38 -4.67
CA VAL A 306 -24.25 -15.92 -4.42
C VAL A 306 -25.13 -15.16 -5.42
N SER A 307 -25.88 -15.90 -6.27
CA SER A 307 -26.78 -15.33 -7.30
C SER A 307 -26.09 -14.34 -8.23
N ALA A 308 -24.89 -14.66 -8.69
CA ALA A 308 -24.08 -13.80 -9.53
C ALA A 308 -23.57 -14.56 -10.77
N LYS A 309 -23.06 -13.81 -11.75
CA LYS A 309 -22.30 -14.32 -12.90
C LYS A 309 -20.94 -13.66 -12.92
N LEU A 310 -19.90 -14.40 -13.27
CA LEU A 310 -18.55 -13.90 -13.40
C LEU A 310 -18.06 -14.10 -14.84
N ASN A 311 -17.48 -13.08 -15.40
CA ASN A 311 -16.83 -13.11 -16.70
C ASN A 311 -15.34 -12.81 -16.51
N LEU A 312 -14.47 -13.74 -16.90
CA LEU A 312 -13.02 -13.57 -16.96
C LEU A 312 -12.59 -13.43 -18.40
N THR A 313 -11.96 -12.32 -18.73
CA THR A 313 -11.42 -12.07 -20.06
C THR A 313 -9.91 -11.93 -19.96
N TYR A 314 -9.20 -12.77 -20.69
CA TYR A 314 -7.74 -12.74 -20.84
C TYR A 314 -7.37 -12.25 -22.21
N VAL A 315 -6.71 -11.10 -22.31
CA VAL A 315 -6.18 -10.58 -23.57
C VAL A 315 -4.68 -10.82 -23.60
N ILE A 316 -4.23 -11.68 -24.50
CA ILE A 316 -2.85 -12.16 -24.60
C ILE A 316 -2.21 -11.58 -25.87
N ASN A 317 -1.14 -10.80 -25.70
CA ASN A 317 -0.43 -10.23 -26.82
C ASN A 317 0.67 -11.16 -27.37
N ASN A 318 1.29 -10.77 -28.46
CA ASN A 318 2.34 -11.54 -29.13
C ASN A 318 3.65 -11.71 -28.34
N LYS A 319 3.81 -11.03 -27.20
CA LYS A 319 4.94 -11.16 -26.27
C LYS A 319 4.60 -11.92 -25.01
N GLY A 320 3.38 -12.43 -24.89
CA GLY A 320 2.91 -13.17 -23.73
C GLY A 320 2.46 -12.30 -22.56
N ALA A 321 2.38 -10.97 -22.71
CA ALA A 321 1.73 -10.15 -21.69
C ALA A 321 0.23 -10.40 -21.69
N ILE A 322 -0.35 -10.60 -20.50
CA ILE A 322 -1.75 -10.95 -20.30
C ILE A 322 -2.46 -9.84 -19.52
N LYS A 323 -3.52 -9.28 -20.09
CA LYS A 323 -4.46 -8.43 -19.35
C LYS A 323 -5.65 -9.28 -18.91
N VAL A 324 -5.83 -9.41 -17.62
CA VAL A 324 -6.98 -10.11 -17.04
C VAL A 324 -8.03 -9.07 -16.64
N THR A 325 -9.25 -9.27 -17.12
CA THR A 325 -10.40 -8.46 -16.72
C THR A 325 -11.41 -9.37 -16.04
N GLN A 326 -11.82 -9.00 -14.85
CA GLN A 326 -12.87 -9.68 -14.08
C GLN A 326 -14.08 -8.75 -14.00
N LYS A 327 -15.23 -9.26 -14.48
CA LYS A 327 -16.50 -8.54 -14.43
C LYS A 327 -17.56 -9.43 -13.81
N MET A 328 -18.16 -8.96 -12.75
CA MET A 328 -19.25 -9.64 -12.05
C MET A 328 -20.56 -8.87 -12.25
N THR A 329 -21.66 -9.58 -12.44
CA THR A 329 -23.02 -9.06 -12.61
C THR A 329 -24.02 -9.86 -11.78
#